data_b41bcffa1def10cad58b40a2dfd203c3
#
_entry.id   b41bcffa1def10cad58b40a2dfd203c3
#
_cell.length_a   1.000
_cell.length_b   1.000
_cell.length_c   1.000
_cell.angle_alpha   90.00
_cell.angle_beta   90.00
_cell.angle_gamma   90.00
#
_symmetry.space_group_name_H-M   'P 1'
#
loop_
_entity.id
_entity.type
_entity.pdbx_description
1 polymer ?
#
loop_
_entity_poly.entity_id
_entity_poly.type
_entity_poly.pdbx_seq_one_letter_code
_entity_poly.pdbx_strand_id
1 'polypeptide(L)'
;DLTLTISEYEMALLQDEYSVPASQLLYVPFLIEIDETLPRVEFALRQHCCFIGNFRHEPNWQAVLQLRRIWPQIRKQLPGVELHIYGAYPPPKATELHDVKLGFLVKGWADDSQQVLAQSRLCLAPIPFGAGLKGKFIDAMLTGTPSVTTEKGEEAMTEPQTGQWC
;
A
#
# COMPACT_ATOMS: atom_id res chain seq x y z
N ASP A 1 6.80 -16.78 -27.44
CA ASP A 1 7.14 -16.41 -26.06
C ASP A 1 5.88 -16.43 -25.21
N LEU A 2 6.03 -16.73 -23.91
CA LEU A 2 4.94 -16.79 -22.93
C LEU A 2 5.13 -15.67 -21.91
N THR A 3 4.07 -14.90 -21.67
CA THR A 3 4.03 -13.87 -20.62
C THR A 3 3.25 -14.39 -19.42
N LEU A 4 3.85 -14.31 -18.25
CA LEU A 4 3.19 -14.63 -16.99
C LEU A 4 2.61 -13.37 -16.36
N THR A 5 1.34 -13.37 -15.99
CA THR A 5 0.67 -12.28 -15.29
C THR A 5 0.22 -12.75 -13.92
N ILE A 6 0.33 -11.90 -12.92
CA ILE A 6 -0.12 -12.17 -11.55
C ILE A 6 -1.45 -11.49 -11.21
N SER A 7 -2.06 -10.84 -12.21
CA SER A 7 -3.30 -10.09 -12.08
C SER A 7 -4.20 -10.39 -13.28
N GLU A 8 -5.44 -10.79 -13.02
CA GLU A 8 -6.45 -10.98 -14.07
C GLU A 8 -6.79 -9.65 -14.76
N TYR A 9 -6.76 -8.55 -14.02
CA TYR A 9 -6.92 -7.22 -14.57
C TYR A 9 -5.86 -6.89 -15.62
N GLU A 10 -4.58 -7.16 -15.32
CA GLU A 10 -3.49 -6.93 -16.29
C GLU A 10 -3.57 -7.89 -17.47
N MET A 11 -4.01 -9.12 -17.24
CA MET A 11 -4.22 -10.08 -18.33
C MET A 11 -5.29 -9.59 -19.29
N ALA A 12 -6.43 -9.11 -18.77
CA ALA A 12 -7.49 -8.53 -19.59
C ALA A 12 -6.99 -7.29 -20.34
N LEU A 13 -6.27 -6.39 -19.67
CA LEU A 13 -5.68 -5.20 -20.29
C LEU A 13 -4.75 -5.54 -21.46
N LEU A 14 -3.89 -6.56 -21.29
CA LEU A 14 -2.98 -7.01 -22.35
C LEU A 14 -3.72 -7.57 -23.56
N GLN A 15 -4.85 -8.26 -23.34
CA GLN A 15 -5.68 -8.78 -24.41
C GLN A 15 -6.45 -7.66 -25.11
N ASP A 16 -7.12 -6.81 -24.36
CA ASP A 16 -8.10 -5.85 -24.89
C ASP A 16 -7.41 -4.62 -25.51
N GLU A 17 -6.39 -4.08 -24.85
CA GLU A 17 -5.72 -2.84 -25.27
C GLU A 17 -4.47 -3.09 -26.13
N TYR A 18 -3.75 -4.19 -25.85
CA TYR A 18 -2.49 -4.49 -26.53
C TYR A 18 -2.60 -5.64 -27.52
N SER A 19 -3.80 -6.25 -27.66
CA SER A 19 -4.08 -7.35 -28.60
C SER A 19 -3.11 -8.53 -28.44
N VAL A 20 -2.65 -8.81 -27.23
CA VAL A 20 -1.80 -9.98 -26.95
C VAL A 20 -2.65 -11.24 -27.02
N PRO A 21 -2.29 -12.23 -27.85
CA PRO A 21 -3.07 -13.46 -27.95
C PRO A 21 -3.17 -14.21 -26.64
N ALA A 22 -4.34 -14.74 -26.30
CA ALA A 22 -4.55 -15.53 -25.08
C ALA A 22 -3.57 -16.71 -24.94
N SER A 23 -3.15 -17.30 -26.07
CA SER A 23 -2.16 -18.38 -26.10
C SER A 23 -0.75 -17.96 -25.66
N GLN A 24 -0.48 -16.67 -25.54
CA GLN A 24 0.79 -16.12 -25.07
C GLN A 24 0.71 -15.60 -23.63
N LEU A 25 -0.44 -15.71 -22.99
CA LEU A 25 -0.66 -15.26 -21.62
C LEU A 25 -0.95 -16.46 -20.71
N LEU A 26 -0.34 -16.43 -19.53
CA LEU A 26 -0.64 -17.39 -18.47
C LEU A 26 -0.85 -16.62 -17.17
N TYR A 27 -2.04 -16.76 -16.60
CA TYR A 27 -2.30 -16.27 -15.26
C TYR A 27 -1.64 -17.18 -14.22
N VAL A 28 -0.82 -16.60 -13.38
CA VAL A 28 -0.20 -17.25 -12.22
C VAL A 28 -0.59 -16.43 -11.00
N PRO A 29 -1.46 -16.93 -10.13
CA PRO A 29 -1.90 -16.16 -8.97
C PRO A 29 -0.70 -15.79 -8.09
N PHE A 30 -0.78 -14.62 -7.47
CA PHE A 30 0.23 -14.18 -6.51
C PHE A 30 0.19 -15.11 -5.30
N LEU A 31 1.17 -16.00 -5.21
CA LEU A 31 1.25 -16.97 -4.13
C LEU A 31 1.82 -16.30 -2.88
N ILE A 32 1.09 -16.43 -1.78
CA ILE A 32 1.45 -15.87 -0.49
C ILE A 32 1.59 -17.02 0.49
N GLU A 33 2.73 -17.09 1.17
CA GLU A 33 2.89 -17.96 2.33
C GLU A 33 2.22 -17.27 3.52
N ILE A 34 1.23 -17.94 4.11
CA ILE A 34 0.56 -17.43 5.31
C ILE A 34 1.43 -17.81 6.51
N ASP A 35 2.06 -16.83 7.11
CA ASP A 35 2.78 -17.01 8.37
C ASP A 35 1.78 -16.94 9.53
N GLU A 36 1.43 -18.09 10.08
CA GLU A 36 0.54 -18.20 11.24
C GLU A 36 1.14 -17.60 12.54
N THR A 37 2.46 -17.33 12.54
CA THR A 37 3.15 -16.71 13.67
C THR A 37 3.06 -15.19 13.69
N LEU A 38 2.50 -14.58 12.64
CA LEU A 38 2.31 -13.12 12.60
C LEU A 38 1.53 -12.63 13.82
N PRO A 39 2.03 -11.59 14.49
CA PRO A 39 1.38 -11.06 15.68
C PRO A 39 -0.01 -10.51 15.33
N ARG A 40 -1.05 -11.14 15.85
CA ARG A 40 -2.43 -10.63 15.76
C ARG A 40 -2.67 -9.64 16.89
N VAL A 41 -2.47 -8.38 16.61
CA VAL A 41 -2.80 -7.30 17.54
C VAL A 41 -4.28 -6.98 17.43
N GLU A 42 -5.01 -7.01 18.54
CA GLU A 42 -6.41 -6.58 18.56
C GLU A 42 -6.55 -5.15 18.06
N PHE A 43 -7.55 -4.86 17.25
CA PHE A 43 -7.75 -3.56 16.63
C PHE A 43 -7.83 -2.41 17.66
N ALA A 44 -8.42 -2.67 18.83
CA ALA A 44 -8.52 -1.69 19.91
C ALA A 44 -7.15 -1.23 20.45
N LEU A 45 -6.14 -2.10 20.39
CA LEU A 45 -4.78 -1.83 20.87
C LEU A 45 -3.89 -1.19 19.80
N ARG A 46 -4.31 -1.21 18.53
CA ARG A 46 -3.55 -0.62 17.43
C ARG A 46 -3.57 0.91 17.52
N GLN A 47 -2.49 1.53 17.07
CA GLN A 47 -2.33 2.99 17.15
C GLN A 47 -1.88 3.54 15.80
N HIS A 48 -2.20 4.82 15.58
CA HIS A 48 -1.69 5.62 14.45
C HIS A 48 -2.04 5.07 13.06
N CYS A 49 -1.67 5.83 12.06
CA CYS A 49 -1.71 5.41 10.68
C CYS A 49 -0.29 5.12 10.19
N CYS A 50 -0.14 4.23 9.22
CA CYS A 50 1.14 4.02 8.56
C CYS A 50 1.02 4.16 7.04
N PHE A 51 2.14 4.47 6.42
CA PHE A 51 2.42 4.31 5.00
C PHE A 51 3.71 3.51 4.86
N ILE A 52 3.73 2.56 3.93
CA ILE A 52 4.93 1.77 3.63
C ILE A 52 5.19 1.81 2.12
N GLY A 53 6.42 2.11 1.72
CA GLY A 53 6.78 2.08 0.29
C GLY A 53 8.23 2.43 0.01
N ASN A 54 8.76 1.90 -1.09
CA ASN A 54 10.09 2.27 -1.57
C ASN A 54 10.04 3.68 -2.14
N PHE A 55 10.86 4.60 -1.61
CA PHE A 55 10.91 6.01 -2.04
C PHE A 55 11.50 6.22 -3.45
N ARG A 56 12.22 5.23 -3.99
CA ARG A 56 12.70 5.28 -5.37
C ARG A 56 11.59 5.02 -6.39
N HIS A 57 10.47 4.46 -5.95
CA HIS A 57 9.31 4.23 -6.81
C HIS A 57 8.42 5.48 -6.77
N GLU A 58 8.34 6.17 -7.88
CA GLU A 58 7.71 7.50 -7.98
C GLU A 58 6.26 7.54 -7.45
N PRO A 59 5.37 6.56 -7.71
CA PRO A 59 4.03 6.56 -7.13
C PRO A 59 4.01 6.60 -5.60
N ASN A 60 4.98 5.94 -4.94
CA ASN A 60 5.11 5.99 -3.49
C ASN A 60 5.55 7.37 -3.01
N TRP A 61 6.50 8.00 -3.71
CA TRP A 61 6.95 9.34 -3.38
C TRP A 61 5.80 10.35 -3.51
N GLN A 62 5.04 10.29 -4.60
CA GLN A 62 3.89 11.16 -4.82
C GLN A 62 2.79 10.94 -3.78
N ALA A 63 2.56 9.70 -3.36
CA ALA A 63 1.64 9.38 -2.27
C ALA A 63 2.08 10.04 -0.94
N VAL A 64 3.39 10.01 -0.62
CA VAL A 64 3.92 10.66 0.58
C VAL A 64 3.73 12.18 0.52
N LEU A 65 3.98 12.80 -0.63
CA LEU A 65 3.74 14.24 -0.83
C LEU A 65 2.26 14.60 -0.68
N GLN A 66 1.36 13.78 -1.23
CA GLN A 66 -0.07 13.96 -1.06
C GLN A 66 -0.48 13.82 0.41
N LEU A 67 0.02 12.81 1.11
CA LEU A 67 -0.20 12.63 2.54
C LEU A 67 0.27 13.85 3.34
N ARG A 68 1.43 14.39 3.05
CA ARG A 68 1.96 15.59 3.72
C ARG A 68 1.03 16.79 3.54
N ARG A 69 0.40 16.91 2.37
CA ARG A 69 -0.53 17.99 2.05
C ARG A 69 -1.88 17.87 2.78
N ILE A 70 -2.43 16.66 2.86
CA ILE A 70 -3.76 16.42 3.45
C ILE A 70 -3.71 16.19 4.96
N TRP A 71 -2.57 15.73 5.49
CA TRP A 71 -2.42 15.34 6.89
C TRP A 71 -2.79 16.41 7.91
N PRO A 72 -2.50 17.70 7.71
CA PRO A 72 -2.92 18.75 8.65
C PRO A 72 -4.43 18.79 8.90
N GLN A 73 -5.23 18.52 7.86
CA GLN A 73 -6.69 18.49 7.96
C GLN A 73 -7.17 17.25 8.74
N ILE A 74 -6.57 16.10 8.45
CA ILE A 74 -6.85 14.84 9.17
C ILE A 74 -6.48 15.01 10.66
N ARG A 75 -5.30 15.51 10.93
CA ARG A 75 -4.79 15.72 12.29
C ARG A 75 -5.67 16.65 13.11
N LYS A 76 -6.26 17.67 12.49
CA LYS A 76 -7.21 18.57 13.14
C LYS A 76 -8.48 17.86 13.60
N GLN A 77 -8.95 16.86 12.83
CA GLN A 77 -10.13 16.07 13.16
C GLN A 77 -9.84 14.95 14.15
N LEU A 78 -8.60 14.45 14.14
CA LEU A 78 -8.14 13.33 14.95
C LEU A 78 -6.92 13.75 15.81
N PRO A 79 -7.12 14.56 16.85
CA PRO A 79 -6.03 15.00 17.73
C PRO A 79 -5.35 13.78 18.37
N GLY A 80 -4.00 13.77 18.39
CA GLY A 80 -3.23 12.66 18.98
C GLY A 80 -2.85 11.53 18.00
N VAL A 81 -3.52 11.39 16.85
CA VAL A 81 -3.15 10.39 15.84
C VAL A 81 -1.91 10.85 15.07
N GLU A 82 -0.98 9.94 14.84
CA GLU A 82 0.22 10.19 14.04
C GLU A 82 0.16 9.40 12.73
N LEU A 83 0.90 9.87 11.73
CA LEU A 83 1.15 9.15 10.50
C LEU A 83 2.64 8.80 10.43
N HIS A 84 2.92 7.53 10.42
CA HIS A 84 4.27 6.98 10.34
C HIS A 84 4.59 6.57 8.90
N ILE A 85 5.59 7.19 8.32
CA ILE A 85 6.04 6.95 6.94
C ILE A 85 7.27 6.05 6.96
N TYR A 86 7.12 4.84 6.49
CA TYR A 86 8.21 3.87 6.36
C TYR A 86 8.56 3.68 4.88
N GLY A 87 9.84 3.44 4.61
CA GLY A 87 10.25 3.10 3.27
C GLY A 87 11.75 2.94 3.10
N ALA A 88 12.11 2.12 2.11
CA ALA A 88 13.47 1.95 1.68
C ALA A 88 13.97 3.20 0.93
N TYR A 89 15.26 3.49 1.08
CA TYR A 89 15.97 4.55 0.35
C TYR A 89 15.35 5.95 0.50
N PRO A 90 15.10 6.44 1.73
CA PRO A 90 14.54 7.77 1.91
C PRO A 90 15.52 8.82 1.40
N PRO A 91 15.13 9.66 0.43
CA PRO A 91 15.96 10.77 -0.01
C PRO A 91 16.00 11.85 1.09
N PRO A 92 17.04 12.72 1.12
CA PRO A 92 17.10 13.81 2.09
C PRO A 92 15.84 14.64 2.18
N LYS A 93 15.20 14.94 1.05
CA LYS A 93 13.91 15.64 0.97
C LYS A 93 12.76 14.93 1.68
N ALA A 94 12.82 13.60 1.86
CA ALA A 94 11.80 12.88 2.62
C ALA A 94 11.97 13.13 4.13
N THR A 95 13.21 13.22 4.61
CA THR A 95 13.50 13.52 6.01
C THR A 95 13.06 14.93 6.40
N GLU A 96 13.12 15.88 5.46
CA GLU A 96 12.63 17.26 5.65
C GLU A 96 11.12 17.34 5.89
N LEU A 97 10.37 16.32 5.48
CA LEU A 97 8.93 16.24 5.73
C LEU A 97 8.60 15.83 7.17
N HIS A 98 9.57 15.35 7.94
CA HIS A 98 9.38 14.93 9.32
C HIS A 98 8.94 16.10 10.20
N ASP A 99 7.81 15.95 10.89
CA ASP A 99 7.23 17.00 11.72
C ASP A 99 6.51 16.40 12.92
N VAL A 100 7.18 16.41 14.07
CA VAL A 100 6.66 15.85 15.32
C VAL A 100 5.41 16.62 15.80
N LYS A 101 5.39 17.93 15.63
CA LYS A 101 4.23 18.77 16.07
C LYS A 101 2.99 18.43 15.28
N LEU A 102 3.16 18.16 13.99
CA LEU A 102 2.08 17.76 13.11
C LEU A 102 1.75 16.26 13.26
N GLY A 103 2.59 15.46 13.90
CA GLY A 103 2.44 14.01 13.94
C GLY A 103 2.66 13.33 12.58
N PHE A 104 3.51 13.92 11.72
CA PHE A 104 3.93 13.35 10.44
C PHE A 104 5.37 12.86 10.58
N LEU A 105 5.54 11.57 10.82
CA LEU A 105 6.82 11.02 11.25
C LEU A 105 7.45 10.15 10.16
N VAL A 106 8.52 10.64 9.54
CA VAL A 106 9.32 9.82 8.63
C VAL A 106 10.23 8.93 9.45
N LYS A 107 9.99 7.62 9.42
CA LYS A 107 10.66 6.59 10.22
C LYS A 107 11.81 5.92 9.46
N GLY A 108 11.82 6.02 8.12
CA GLY A 108 12.81 5.35 7.28
C GLY A 108 12.52 3.86 7.08
N TRP A 109 13.54 3.03 7.12
CA TRP A 109 13.43 1.59 6.90
C TRP A 109 12.59 0.90 7.98
N ALA A 110 11.78 -0.07 7.59
CA ALA A 110 11.12 -1.01 8.47
C ALA A 110 11.73 -2.39 8.27
N ASP A 111 12.25 -3.00 9.33
CA ASP A 111 12.82 -4.35 9.24
C ASP A 111 11.74 -5.39 8.93
N ASP A 112 10.52 -5.15 9.42
CA ASP A 112 9.36 -5.99 9.19
C ASP A 112 8.13 -5.11 8.89
N SER A 113 7.69 -5.12 7.62
CA SER A 113 6.52 -4.36 7.17
C SER A 113 5.22 -4.89 7.76
N GLN A 114 5.12 -6.20 7.97
CA GLN A 114 3.92 -6.82 8.49
C GLN A 114 3.75 -6.50 9.98
N GLN A 115 4.84 -6.46 10.74
CA GLN A 115 4.79 -6.02 12.14
C GLN A 115 4.33 -4.55 12.26
N VAL A 116 4.83 -3.66 11.40
CA VAL A 116 4.37 -2.26 11.37
C VAL A 116 2.88 -2.17 11.08
N LEU A 117 2.41 -2.92 10.08
CA LEU A 117 1.00 -2.95 9.71
C LEU A 117 0.14 -3.52 10.85
N ALA A 118 0.53 -4.65 11.44
CA ALA A 118 -0.20 -5.27 12.54
C ALA A 118 -0.41 -4.34 13.75
N GLN A 119 0.52 -3.42 13.99
CA GLN A 119 0.44 -2.43 15.08
C GLN A 119 -0.33 -1.16 14.68
N SER A 120 -0.54 -0.94 13.38
CA SER A 120 -1.20 0.26 12.86
C SER A 120 -2.71 0.08 12.77
N ARG A 121 -3.46 1.13 13.07
CA ARG A 121 -4.92 1.16 12.87
C ARG A 121 -5.32 1.20 11.41
N LEU A 122 -4.48 1.80 10.58
CA LEU A 122 -4.80 2.06 9.19
C LEU A 122 -3.53 2.15 8.34
N CYS A 123 -3.54 1.46 7.20
CA CYS A 123 -2.60 1.72 6.11
C CYS A 123 -3.17 2.81 5.21
N LEU A 124 -2.52 3.97 5.15
CA LEU A 124 -2.99 5.11 4.38
C LEU A 124 -2.05 5.35 3.18
N ALA A 125 -2.47 4.95 1.99
CA ALA A 125 -1.61 4.95 0.80
C ALA A 125 -2.34 5.48 -0.44
N PRO A 126 -2.52 6.79 -0.60
CA PRO A 126 -3.18 7.41 -1.74
C PRO A 126 -2.28 7.36 -2.98
N ILE A 127 -2.18 6.20 -3.63
CA ILE A 127 -1.35 5.97 -4.81
C ILE A 127 -1.97 6.67 -6.02
N PRO A 128 -1.31 7.65 -6.64
CA PRO A 128 -1.91 8.44 -7.72
C PRO A 128 -1.82 7.79 -9.10
N PHE A 129 -0.86 6.90 -9.33
CA PHE A 129 -0.62 6.17 -10.58
C PHE A 129 0.24 4.94 -10.35
N GLY A 130 0.41 4.11 -11.36
CA GLY A 130 1.17 2.87 -11.34
C GLY A 130 0.27 1.67 -11.61
N ALA A 131 0.83 0.61 -12.19
CA ALA A 131 0.15 -0.64 -12.51
C ALA A 131 0.46 -1.73 -11.48
N GLY A 132 -0.22 -2.86 -11.60
CA GLY A 132 0.05 -4.09 -10.88
C GLY A 132 -0.41 -4.13 -9.43
N LEU A 133 -0.30 -5.30 -8.87
CA LEU A 133 -0.55 -5.57 -7.46
C LEU A 133 0.39 -4.75 -6.56
N LYS A 134 -0.15 -4.21 -5.48
CA LYS A 134 0.61 -3.42 -4.51
C LYS A 134 0.83 -4.25 -3.24
N GLY A 135 2.04 -4.80 -3.06
CA GLY A 135 2.38 -5.69 -1.96
C GLY A 135 2.00 -5.15 -0.57
N LYS A 136 2.07 -3.83 -0.37
CA LYS A 136 1.66 -3.20 0.90
C LYS A 136 0.20 -3.48 1.29
N PHE A 137 -0.71 -3.60 0.31
CA PHE A 137 -2.11 -3.91 0.58
C PHE A 137 -2.30 -5.39 0.86
N ILE A 138 -1.52 -6.24 0.20
CA ILE A 138 -1.48 -7.68 0.51
C ILE A 138 -0.99 -7.88 1.94
N ASP A 139 0.12 -7.26 2.32
CA ASP A 139 0.63 -7.32 3.70
C ASP A 139 -0.40 -6.76 4.71
N ALA A 140 -1.12 -5.71 4.33
CA ALA A 140 -2.19 -5.15 5.17
C ALA A 140 -3.35 -6.15 5.35
N MET A 141 -3.76 -6.87 4.30
CA MET A 141 -4.77 -7.92 4.38
C MET A 141 -4.31 -9.07 5.28
N LEU A 142 -3.07 -9.55 5.13
CA LEU A 142 -2.51 -10.61 5.95
C LEU A 142 -2.49 -10.28 7.44
N THR A 143 -2.27 -9.01 7.77
CA THR A 143 -2.24 -8.52 9.16
C THR A 143 -3.59 -8.02 9.66
N GLY A 144 -4.64 -8.10 8.84
CA GLY A 144 -5.96 -7.57 9.17
C GLY A 144 -5.94 -6.06 9.43
N THR A 145 -5.10 -5.32 8.70
CA THR A 145 -4.99 -3.86 8.81
C THR A 145 -5.81 -3.20 7.71
N PRO A 146 -6.85 -2.43 8.05
CA PRO A 146 -7.63 -1.71 7.06
C PRO A 146 -6.74 -0.78 6.23
N SER A 147 -7.06 -0.66 4.93
CA SER A 147 -6.34 0.24 4.02
C SER A 147 -7.26 1.29 3.45
N VAL A 148 -6.75 2.53 3.32
CA VAL A 148 -7.39 3.61 2.57
C VAL A 148 -6.46 4.01 1.45
N THR A 149 -6.97 3.94 0.23
CA THR A 149 -6.23 4.22 -0.99
C THR A 149 -7.09 4.97 -2.00
N THR A 150 -6.58 5.16 -3.20
CA THR A 150 -7.28 5.71 -4.36
C THR A 150 -7.80 4.57 -5.23
N GLU A 151 -8.71 4.85 -6.17
CA GLU A 151 -9.12 3.90 -7.21
C GLU A 151 -7.91 3.28 -7.92
N LYS A 152 -6.87 4.09 -8.19
CA LYS A 152 -5.63 3.62 -8.80
C LYS A 152 -4.81 2.72 -7.87
N GLY A 153 -4.90 2.94 -6.58
CA GLY A 153 -4.25 2.09 -5.57
C GLY A 153 -4.91 0.71 -5.45
N GLU A 154 -6.24 0.64 -5.59
CA GLU A 154 -6.98 -0.62 -5.53
C GLU A 154 -7.00 -1.41 -6.85
N GLU A 155 -6.66 -0.76 -7.97
CA GLU A 155 -6.57 -1.41 -9.28
C GLU A 155 -5.74 -2.70 -9.19
N ALA A 156 -6.24 -3.78 -9.76
CA ALA A 156 -5.70 -5.15 -9.66
C ALA A 156 -5.80 -5.82 -8.28
N MET A 157 -6.43 -5.17 -7.29
CA MET A 157 -6.68 -5.74 -5.95
C MET A 157 -8.14 -6.22 -5.78
N THR A 158 -9.05 -5.77 -6.64
CA THR A 158 -10.46 -6.15 -6.65
C THR A 158 -10.74 -7.20 -7.71
N GLU A 159 -11.65 -8.12 -7.42
CA GLU A 159 -12.20 -8.98 -8.47
C GLU A 159 -12.99 -8.13 -9.47
N PRO A 160 -12.86 -8.38 -10.80
CA PRO A 160 -13.49 -7.57 -11.84
C PRO A 160 -15.01 -7.46 -11.74
N GLN A 161 -15.68 -8.30 -10.96
CA GLN A 161 -17.14 -8.44 -10.94
C GLN A 161 -17.83 -7.98 -9.65
N THR A 162 -17.16 -7.76 -8.55
CA THR A 162 -17.85 -7.53 -7.27
C THR A 162 -17.55 -6.21 -6.59
N GLY A 163 -16.42 -5.57 -6.86
CA GLY A 163 -16.03 -4.33 -6.17
C GLY A 163 -15.93 -4.49 -4.64
N GLN A 164 -15.99 -5.71 -4.15
CA GLN A 164 -15.94 -6.02 -2.73
C GLN A 164 -14.55 -6.57 -2.36
N TRP A 165 -14.00 -5.99 -1.32
CA TRP A 165 -12.80 -6.48 -0.66
C TRP A 165 -13.17 -7.73 0.17
N CYS A 166 -12.39 -8.81 -0.01
CA CYS A 166 -12.47 -9.98 0.87
C CYS A 166 -11.86 -9.69 2.24
#